data_a1c67ae9efdc919aad412ae4728c117b
#
_entry.id   a1c67ae9efdc919aad412ae4728c117b
#
_cell.length_a   1.000
_cell.length_b   1.000
_cell.length_c   1.000
_cell.angle_alpha   90.00
_cell.angle_beta   90.00
_cell.angle_gamma   90.00
#
_symmetry.space_group_name_H-M   'P 1'
#
loop_
_entity.id
_entity.type
_entity.pdbx_description
1 polymer ?
#
loop_
_entity_poly.entity_id
_entity_poly.type
_entity_poly.pdbx_seq_one_letter_code
_entity_poly.pdbx_strand_id
1 'polypeptide(L)'
;EEISEINHQGKVGVFVNETIERIAEISEKAKLNFIQLHGDEDEEFILSLSQRLSKEVKLIKVFRVGETFNFQFSIFNSLVDYFLFDTDSKAFGGTGKTFDWQILNEIEIPILYFLSGGISLENIHQLSTINHQPLALDINSKFETEPGIKNLEKIKIFKSLLK
;
A
#
# COMPACT_ATOMS: atom_id res chain seq x y z
N GLU A 1 -6.15 20.10 8.06
CA GLU A 1 -5.76 20.48 9.46
C GLU A 1 -6.02 19.34 10.45
N GLU A 2 -7.21 18.74 10.47
CA GLU A 2 -7.56 17.67 11.43
C GLU A 2 -6.57 16.48 11.43
N ILE A 3 -6.11 16.02 10.26
CA ILE A 3 -5.15 14.91 10.16
C ILE A 3 -3.80 15.26 10.78
N SER A 4 -3.36 16.52 10.71
CA SER A 4 -2.07 16.95 11.29
C SER A 4 -2.06 16.90 12.82
N GLU A 5 -3.23 16.99 13.44
CA GLU A 5 -3.41 16.96 14.90
C GLU A 5 -3.40 15.52 15.46
N ILE A 6 -3.61 14.52 14.62
CA ILE A 6 -3.53 13.12 15.02
C ILE A 6 -2.08 12.77 15.32
N ASN A 7 -1.79 12.46 16.58
CA ASN A 7 -0.47 11.98 16.99
C ASN A 7 -0.33 10.48 16.68
N HIS A 8 0.10 10.16 15.46
CA HIS A 8 0.33 8.79 15.00
C HIS A 8 1.54 8.73 14.09
N GLN A 9 2.40 7.73 14.29
CA GLN A 9 3.66 7.56 13.54
C GLN A 9 3.51 6.75 12.24
N GLY A 10 2.31 6.47 11.80
CA GLY A 10 2.04 5.68 10.61
C GLY A 10 1.05 6.35 9.66
N LYS A 11 1.07 7.68 9.56
CA LYS A 11 0.17 8.39 8.62
C LYS A 11 0.62 8.17 7.19
N VAL A 12 -0.23 7.56 6.39
CA VAL A 12 -0.01 7.29 4.96
C VAL A 12 -0.89 8.21 4.13
N GLY A 13 -0.30 8.97 3.22
CA GLY A 13 -1.03 9.69 2.17
C GLY A 13 -1.04 8.83 0.90
N VAL A 14 -2.23 8.58 0.34
CA VAL A 14 -2.38 7.83 -0.90
C VAL A 14 -2.62 8.79 -2.05
N PHE A 15 -1.80 8.70 -3.09
CA PHE A 15 -1.85 9.57 -4.25
C PHE A 15 -1.94 8.75 -5.53
N VAL A 16 -2.67 9.26 -6.52
CA VAL A 16 -2.89 8.64 -7.82
C VAL A 16 -2.63 9.69 -8.90
N ASN A 17 -1.49 9.61 -9.56
CA ASN A 17 -1.11 10.54 -10.64
C ASN A 17 -1.22 12.03 -10.25
N GLU A 18 -0.90 12.35 -9.00
CA GLU A 18 -0.93 13.72 -8.47
C GLU A 18 0.41 14.43 -8.78
N THR A 19 0.41 15.76 -8.75
CA THR A 19 1.63 16.56 -8.98
C THR A 19 2.59 16.51 -7.80
N ILE A 20 3.90 16.61 -8.07
CA ILE A 20 4.95 16.61 -7.05
C ILE A 20 4.73 17.72 -6.01
N GLU A 21 4.38 18.92 -6.48
CA GLU A 21 4.11 20.09 -5.65
C GLU A 21 2.97 19.82 -4.66
N ARG A 22 1.90 19.19 -5.16
CA ARG A 22 0.72 18.91 -4.33
C ARG A 22 0.99 17.81 -3.32
N ILE A 23 1.72 16.77 -3.72
CA ILE A 23 2.14 15.70 -2.80
C ILE A 23 3.02 16.28 -1.69
N ALA A 24 4.02 17.09 -2.02
CA ALA A 24 4.92 17.68 -1.04
C ALA A 24 4.18 18.62 -0.08
N GLU A 25 3.29 19.47 -0.59
CA GLU A 25 2.44 20.37 0.21
C GLU A 25 1.58 19.60 1.22
N ILE A 26 0.89 18.53 0.76
CA ILE A 26 0.02 17.72 1.62
C ILE A 26 0.84 16.96 2.63
N SER A 27 1.99 16.41 2.22
CA SER A 27 2.90 15.67 3.10
C SER A 27 3.33 16.51 4.29
N GLU A 28 3.74 17.74 4.04
CA GLU A 28 4.15 18.68 5.09
C GLU A 28 2.98 19.09 5.99
N LYS A 29 1.86 19.54 5.40
CA LYS A 29 0.69 20.00 6.14
C LYS A 29 0.06 18.92 7.01
N ALA A 30 -0.06 17.69 6.50
CA ALA A 30 -0.65 16.57 7.22
C ALA A 30 0.36 15.84 8.12
N LYS A 31 1.66 16.20 8.04
CA LYS A 31 2.76 15.51 8.72
C LYS A 31 2.73 14.00 8.42
N LEU A 32 2.75 13.66 7.13
CA LEU A 32 2.74 12.27 6.68
C LEU A 32 4.06 11.59 7.02
N ASN A 33 3.98 10.32 7.35
CA ASN A 33 5.13 9.44 7.55
C ASN A 33 5.44 8.63 6.29
N PHE A 34 4.38 8.34 5.50
CA PHE A 34 4.48 7.56 4.27
C PHE A 34 3.69 8.24 3.16
N ILE A 35 4.21 8.10 1.95
CA ILE A 35 3.53 8.46 0.70
C ILE A 35 3.39 7.19 -0.12
N GLN A 36 2.15 6.81 -0.40
CA GLN A 36 1.81 5.68 -1.24
C GLN A 36 1.45 6.18 -2.64
N LEU A 37 2.28 5.84 -3.61
CA LEU A 37 2.10 6.14 -5.01
C LEU A 37 1.32 5.00 -5.67
N HIS A 38 0.04 5.25 -5.92
CA HIS A 38 -0.93 4.23 -6.37
C HIS A 38 -1.34 4.42 -7.84
N GLY A 39 -0.72 5.36 -8.53
CA GLY A 39 -0.90 5.64 -9.94
C GLY A 39 0.19 5.00 -10.81
N ASP A 40 0.44 5.65 -11.94
CA ASP A 40 1.39 5.20 -12.95
C ASP A 40 2.71 6.02 -12.87
N GLU A 41 3.02 6.54 -11.67
CA GLU A 41 4.23 7.33 -11.41
C GLU A 41 5.47 6.53 -11.78
N ASP A 42 6.28 7.07 -12.68
CA ASP A 42 7.51 6.48 -13.18
C ASP A 42 8.75 6.81 -12.30
N GLU A 43 9.90 6.35 -12.72
CA GLU A 43 11.17 6.51 -12.01
C GLU A 43 11.58 7.98 -11.89
N GLU A 44 11.43 8.75 -12.97
CA GLU A 44 11.80 10.16 -13.01
C GLU A 44 10.93 10.98 -12.06
N PHE A 45 9.63 10.68 -12.03
CA PHE A 45 8.71 11.28 -11.08
C PHE A 45 9.10 10.96 -9.63
N ILE A 46 9.37 9.68 -9.32
CA ILE A 46 9.73 9.25 -7.96
C ILE A 46 11.04 9.89 -7.51
N LEU A 47 12.04 9.92 -8.38
CA LEU A 47 13.32 10.57 -8.08
C LEU A 47 13.12 12.06 -7.79
N SER A 48 12.36 12.77 -8.63
CA SER A 48 12.07 14.19 -8.47
C SER A 48 11.27 14.47 -7.19
N LEU A 49 10.29 13.62 -6.88
CA LEU A 49 9.50 13.72 -5.65
C LEU A 49 10.39 13.53 -4.41
N SER A 50 11.27 12.52 -4.41
CA SER A 50 12.14 12.22 -3.27
C SER A 50 13.05 13.39 -2.87
N GLN A 51 13.45 14.23 -3.85
CA GLN A 51 14.26 15.43 -3.62
C GLN A 51 13.45 16.57 -2.94
N ARG A 52 12.13 16.53 -2.99
CA ARG A 52 11.23 17.53 -2.41
C ARG A 52 10.73 17.17 -1.02
N LEU A 53 10.84 15.91 -0.65
CA LEU A 53 10.34 15.40 0.62
C LEU A 53 11.38 15.47 1.74
N SER A 54 10.90 15.52 2.99
CA SER A 54 11.76 15.25 4.14
C SER A 54 12.31 13.83 4.06
N LYS A 55 13.58 13.65 4.45
CA LYS A 55 14.26 12.33 4.49
C LYS A 55 13.59 11.32 5.44
N GLU A 56 12.74 11.78 6.33
CA GLU A 56 11.97 10.94 7.25
C GLU A 56 10.71 10.34 6.62
N VAL A 57 10.24 10.93 5.51
CA VAL A 57 9.06 10.44 4.79
C VAL A 57 9.46 9.27 3.91
N LYS A 58 8.76 8.15 4.07
CA LYS A 58 9.00 6.90 3.34
C LYS A 58 8.09 6.77 2.12
N LEU A 59 8.66 6.27 1.03
CA LEU A 59 7.93 6.05 -0.21
C LEU A 59 7.48 4.58 -0.34
N ILE A 60 6.23 4.40 -0.74
CA ILE A 60 5.63 3.11 -1.06
C ILE A 60 5.19 3.14 -2.53
N LYS A 61 5.73 2.26 -3.38
CA LYS A 61 5.24 2.08 -4.76
C LYS A 61 4.25 0.94 -4.82
N VAL A 62 3.08 1.21 -5.37
CA VAL A 62 2.05 0.20 -5.57
C VAL A 62 2.24 -0.50 -6.92
N PHE A 63 2.15 -1.83 -6.89
CA PHE A 63 2.07 -2.69 -8.06
C PHE A 63 0.71 -3.37 -8.06
N ARG A 64 -0.05 -3.14 -9.15
CA ARG A 64 -1.34 -3.77 -9.35
C ARG A 64 -1.14 -5.15 -9.97
N VAL A 65 -1.55 -6.18 -9.27
CA VAL A 65 -1.40 -7.58 -9.68
C VAL A 65 -2.68 -8.05 -10.36
N GLY A 66 -2.59 -8.34 -11.66
CA GLY A 66 -3.65 -8.88 -12.50
C GLY A 66 -3.29 -10.25 -13.08
N GLU A 67 -4.05 -10.69 -14.09
CA GLU A 67 -3.82 -11.98 -14.78
C GLU A 67 -2.47 -12.04 -15.53
N THR A 68 -1.97 -10.88 -15.97
CA THR A 68 -0.64 -10.75 -16.58
C THR A 68 0.24 -9.92 -15.69
N PHE A 69 1.17 -10.58 -15.02
CA PHE A 69 2.08 -9.97 -14.07
C PHE A 69 3.49 -9.91 -14.69
N ASN A 70 3.96 -8.72 -15.03
CA ASN A 70 5.33 -8.51 -15.49
C ASN A 70 5.87 -7.20 -14.92
N PHE A 71 6.51 -7.26 -13.74
CA PHE A 71 7.08 -6.09 -13.11
C PHE A 71 8.61 -6.09 -13.15
N GLN A 72 9.16 -4.97 -13.55
CA GLN A 72 10.59 -4.68 -13.47
C GLN A 72 10.89 -4.01 -12.13
N PHE A 73 10.91 -4.79 -11.04
CA PHE A 73 11.18 -4.27 -9.69
C PHE A 73 12.53 -3.59 -9.56
N SER A 74 13.53 -4.07 -10.34
CA SER A 74 14.90 -3.57 -10.31
C SER A 74 15.00 -2.06 -10.53
N ILE A 75 14.04 -1.48 -11.23
CA ILE A 75 13.98 -0.05 -11.50
C ILE A 75 13.65 0.75 -10.24
N PHE A 76 12.71 0.23 -9.44
CA PHE A 76 12.15 0.95 -8.30
C PHE A 76 12.80 0.63 -6.95
N ASN A 77 13.53 -0.49 -6.82
CA ASN A 77 14.04 -0.98 -5.53
C ASN A 77 15.04 -0.02 -4.83
N SER A 78 15.70 0.85 -5.59
CA SER A 78 16.62 1.87 -5.06
C SER A 78 15.96 3.24 -4.85
N LEU A 79 14.72 3.42 -5.31
CA LEU A 79 14.02 4.70 -5.33
C LEU A 79 12.93 4.81 -4.26
N VAL A 80 12.45 3.67 -3.74
CA VAL A 80 11.40 3.62 -2.74
C VAL A 80 11.80 2.75 -1.55
N ASP A 81 11.14 2.95 -0.42
CA ASP A 81 11.43 2.19 0.81
C ASP A 81 10.67 0.86 0.85
N TYR A 82 9.47 0.82 0.26
CA TYR A 82 8.59 -0.33 0.28
C TYR A 82 7.85 -0.51 -1.04
N PHE A 83 7.52 -1.76 -1.34
CA PHE A 83 6.50 -2.09 -2.34
C PHE A 83 5.15 -2.34 -1.66
N LEU A 84 4.08 -2.20 -2.39
CA LEU A 84 2.75 -2.65 -2.02
C LEU A 84 2.14 -3.39 -3.20
N PHE A 85 1.69 -4.62 -2.98
CA PHE A 85 0.97 -5.40 -3.98
C PHE A 85 -0.53 -5.28 -3.71
N ASP A 86 -1.27 -4.79 -4.72
CA ASP A 86 -2.73 -4.65 -4.67
C ASP A 86 -3.36 -5.39 -5.85
N THR A 87 -4.62 -5.75 -5.73
CA THR A 87 -5.36 -6.40 -6.82
C THR A 87 -5.61 -5.40 -7.95
N ASP A 88 -5.30 -5.82 -9.19
CA ASP A 88 -5.68 -5.02 -10.35
C ASP A 88 -7.21 -4.97 -10.46
N SER A 89 -7.76 -3.77 -10.32
CA SER A 89 -9.16 -3.50 -10.57
C SER A 89 -9.25 -2.40 -11.61
N LYS A 90 -10.01 -2.64 -12.67
CA LYS A 90 -10.28 -1.64 -13.72
C LYS A 90 -10.95 -0.35 -13.19
N ALA A 91 -11.40 -0.36 -11.94
CA ALA A 91 -11.92 0.79 -11.23
C ALA A 91 -10.95 1.16 -10.10
N PHE A 92 -10.49 2.39 -10.05
CA PHE A 92 -9.77 2.93 -8.91
C PHE A 92 -10.66 2.82 -7.66
N GLY A 93 -10.29 1.94 -6.73
CA GLY A 93 -11.03 1.70 -5.49
C GLY A 93 -11.26 0.21 -5.21
N GLY A 94 -11.35 -0.13 -3.93
CA GLY A 94 -11.41 -1.50 -3.46
C GLY A 94 -12.61 -2.29 -3.97
N THR A 95 -12.43 -3.09 -5.01
CA THR A 95 -13.47 -3.98 -5.56
C THR A 95 -13.76 -5.19 -4.67
N GLY A 96 -12.94 -5.39 -3.62
CA GLY A 96 -13.03 -6.55 -2.72
C GLY A 96 -12.66 -7.88 -3.39
N LYS A 97 -12.10 -7.85 -4.61
CA LYS A 97 -11.50 -9.02 -5.26
C LYS A 97 -10.06 -9.20 -4.76
N THR A 98 -9.59 -10.43 -4.75
CA THR A 98 -8.20 -10.78 -4.46
C THR A 98 -7.53 -11.33 -5.70
N PHE A 99 -6.24 -11.02 -5.89
CA PHE A 99 -5.41 -11.81 -6.78
C PHE A 99 -4.92 -13.08 -6.06
N ASP A 100 -4.41 -14.05 -6.80
CA ASP A 100 -3.80 -15.23 -6.19
C ASP A 100 -2.45 -14.85 -5.53
N TRP A 101 -2.42 -14.83 -4.21
CA TRP A 101 -1.22 -14.45 -3.45
C TRP A 101 -0.05 -15.41 -3.66
N GLN A 102 -0.27 -16.63 -4.15
CA GLN A 102 0.81 -17.57 -4.46
C GLN A 102 1.75 -17.06 -5.55
N ILE A 103 1.29 -16.15 -6.41
CA ILE A 103 2.14 -15.50 -7.42
C ILE A 103 3.35 -14.78 -6.79
N LEU A 104 3.23 -14.34 -5.53
CA LEU A 104 4.33 -13.72 -4.79
C LEU A 104 5.47 -14.70 -4.48
N ASN A 105 5.22 -16.02 -4.57
CA ASN A 105 6.24 -17.05 -4.43
C ASN A 105 7.03 -17.29 -5.72
N GLU A 106 6.51 -16.82 -6.85
CA GLU A 106 7.10 -17.01 -8.18
C GLU A 106 8.01 -15.86 -8.61
N ILE A 107 8.06 -14.80 -7.80
CA ILE A 107 8.81 -13.58 -8.08
C ILE A 107 9.83 -13.28 -7.00
N GLU A 108 10.96 -12.70 -7.39
CA GLU A 108 11.94 -12.17 -6.46
C GLU A 108 11.55 -10.73 -6.07
N ILE A 109 11.20 -10.54 -4.79
CA ILE A 109 10.84 -9.23 -4.24
C ILE A 109 12.07 -8.68 -3.52
N PRO A 110 12.73 -7.63 -4.06
CA PRO A 110 14.05 -7.20 -3.59
C PRO A 110 14.03 -6.37 -2.30
N ILE A 111 12.87 -5.84 -1.91
CA ILE A 111 12.70 -5.03 -0.69
C ILE A 111 11.46 -5.47 0.10
N LEU A 112 11.31 -4.96 1.32
CA LEU A 112 10.13 -5.23 2.14
C LEU A 112 8.87 -4.73 1.45
N TYR A 113 7.76 -5.45 1.65
CA TYR A 113 6.52 -5.10 0.99
C TYR A 113 5.29 -5.20 1.89
N PHE A 114 4.24 -4.52 1.48
CA PHE A 114 2.90 -4.57 2.03
C PHE A 114 1.97 -5.32 1.09
N LEU A 115 1.00 -6.02 1.64
CA LEU A 115 -0.03 -6.73 0.88
C LEU A 115 -1.37 -6.04 1.08
N SER A 116 -2.05 -5.78 -0.03
CA SER A 116 -3.38 -5.18 -0.11
C SER A 116 -4.28 -6.01 -1.05
N GLY A 117 -5.49 -5.53 -1.30
CA GLY A 117 -6.41 -6.12 -2.27
C GLY A 117 -7.30 -7.23 -1.71
N GLY A 118 -8.47 -6.87 -1.19
CA GLY A 118 -9.52 -7.78 -0.81
C GLY A 118 -9.23 -8.68 0.39
N ILE A 119 -8.23 -8.35 1.21
CA ILE A 119 -7.93 -9.07 2.45
C ILE A 119 -9.17 -9.10 3.34
N SER A 120 -9.48 -10.26 3.91
CA SER A 120 -10.66 -10.49 4.72
C SER A 120 -10.44 -11.60 5.77
N LEU A 121 -11.43 -11.80 6.66
CA LEU A 121 -11.37 -12.90 7.63
C LEU A 121 -11.43 -14.27 6.96
N GLU A 122 -12.05 -14.37 5.77
CA GLU A 122 -12.23 -15.61 5.04
C GLU A 122 -10.95 -16.07 4.34
N ASN A 123 -10.05 -15.15 3.95
CA ASN A 123 -8.86 -15.48 3.17
C ASN A 123 -7.53 -15.27 3.91
N ILE A 124 -7.56 -14.72 5.13
CA ILE A 124 -6.32 -14.44 5.90
C ILE A 124 -5.44 -15.68 6.10
N HIS A 125 -6.03 -16.88 6.16
CA HIS A 125 -5.30 -18.14 6.30
C HIS A 125 -4.34 -18.41 5.12
N GLN A 126 -4.61 -17.83 3.94
CA GLN A 126 -3.75 -17.96 2.76
C GLN A 126 -2.38 -17.27 2.93
N LEU A 127 -2.24 -16.35 3.89
CA LEU A 127 -0.94 -15.76 4.19
C LEU A 127 0.12 -16.82 4.51
N SER A 128 -0.28 -17.91 5.17
CA SER A 128 0.64 -19.01 5.50
C SER A 128 1.23 -19.71 4.27
N THR A 129 0.65 -19.50 3.07
CA THR A 129 1.17 -20.06 1.81
C THR A 129 2.21 -19.18 1.14
N ILE A 130 2.42 -17.95 1.61
CA ILE A 130 3.42 -17.02 1.10
C ILE A 130 4.76 -17.30 1.76
N ASN A 131 5.80 -17.61 0.97
CA ASN A 131 7.12 -17.92 1.47
C ASN A 131 7.82 -16.69 2.09
N HIS A 132 7.68 -15.55 1.44
CA HIS A 132 8.23 -14.28 1.88
C HIS A 132 7.10 -13.42 2.43
N GLN A 133 6.91 -13.44 3.74
CA GLN A 133 5.79 -12.78 4.40
C GLN A 133 5.81 -11.26 4.21
N PRO A 134 4.65 -10.61 3.97
CA PRO A 134 4.56 -9.16 3.92
C PRO A 134 4.88 -8.54 5.29
N LEU A 135 5.50 -7.35 5.25
CA LEU A 135 5.79 -6.57 6.47
C LEU A 135 4.50 -6.08 7.14
N ALA A 136 3.48 -5.75 6.35
CA ALA A 136 2.18 -5.29 6.84
C ALA A 136 1.07 -5.64 5.85
N LEU A 137 -0.16 -5.60 6.35
CA LEU A 137 -1.38 -5.85 5.60
C LEU A 137 -2.22 -4.57 5.55
N ASP A 138 -2.60 -4.17 4.35
CA ASP A 138 -3.54 -3.06 4.14
C ASP A 138 -4.97 -3.59 4.03
N ILE A 139 -5.79 -3.32 5.04
CA ILE A 139 -7.18 -3.76 5.12
C ILE A 139 -8.12 -2.57 4.96
N ASN A 140 -9.08 -2.67 4.05
CA ASN A 140 -10.01 -1.58 3.78
C ASN A 140 -11.46 -2.07 3.69
N SER A 141 -12.05 -2.18 2.51
CA SER A 141 -13.48 -2.35 2.27
C SER A 141 -14.11 -3.56 2.96
N LYS A 142 -13.39 -4.69 3.09
CA LYS A 142 -13.89 -5.89 3.78
C LYS A 142 -14.05 -5.72 5.29
N PHE A 143 -13.43 -4.67 5.84
CA PHE A 143 -13.46 -4.30 7.26
C PHE A 143 -14.30 -3.05 7.53
N GLU A 144 -15.23 -2.74 6.64
CA GLU A 144 -16.17 -1.62 6.79
C GLU A 144 -17.59 -2.12 7.02
N THR A 145 -18.38 -1.34 7.76
CA THR A 145 -19.83 -1.48 7.86
C THR A 145 -20.53 -0.69 6.76
N GLU A 146 -19.97 0.47 6.44
CA GLU A 146 -20.35 1.37 5.37
C GLU A 146 -19.06 2.02 4.81
N PRO A 147 -19.05 2.54 3.57
CA PRO A 147 -17.87 3.19 3.01
C PRO A 147 -17.26 4.23 3.94
N GLY A 148 -15.99 4.01 4.34
CA GLY A 148 -15.26 4.86 5.26
C GLY A 148 -15.48 4.60 6.76
N ILE A 149 -16.42 3.72 7.15
CA ILE A 149 -16.71 3.39 8.55
C ILE A 149 -16.21 1.98 8.88
N LYS A 150 -15.13 1.89 9.64
CA LYS A 150 -14.48 0.62 10.00
C LYS A 150 -15.29 -0.19 11.02
N ASN A 151 -15.40 -1.49 10.76
CA ASN A 151 -15.96 -2.46 11.69
C ASN A 151 -14.89 -2.90 12.70
N LEU A 152 -14.95 -2.32 13.89
CA LEU A 152 -13.94 -2.55 14.94
C LEU A 152 -13.91 -4.01 15.42
N GLU A 153 -15.04 -4.70 15.43
CA GLU A 153 -15.10 -6.11 15.86
C GLU A 153 -14.40 -7.02 14.83
N LYS A 154 -14.65 -6.81 13.53
CA LYS A 154 -13.88 -7.52 12.49
C LYS A 154 -12.38 -7.29 12.59
N ILE A 155 -11.96 -6.04 12.86
CA ILE A 155 -10.54 -5.71 13.01
C ILE A 155 -9.94 -6.40 14.24
N LYS A 156 -10.65 -6.47 15.36
CA LYS A 156 -10.20 -7.19 16.57
C LYS A 156 -10.00 -8.69 16.30
N ILE A 157 -10.99 -9.31 15.64
CA ILE A 157 -10.89 -10.73 15.25
C ILE A 157 -9.69 -10.93 14.33
N PHE A 158 -9.57 -10.11 13.29
CA PHE A 158 -8.44 -10.17 12.34
C PHE A 158 -7.09 -10.10 13.06
N LYS A 159 -6.91 -9.13 13.96
CA LYS A 159 -5.66 -9.00 14.75
C LYS A 159 -5.37 -10.23 15.61
N SER A 160 -6.38 -10.95 16.07
CA SER A 160 -6.17 -12.17 16.85
C SER A 160 -5.70 -13.37 15.99
N LEU A 161 -5.99 -13.35 14.69
CA LEU A 161 -5.57 -14.38 13.74
C LEU A 161 -4.13 -14.19 13.22
N LEU A 162 -3.56 -13.01 13.42
CA LEU A 162 -2.17 -12.67 12.99
C LEU A 162 -1.10 -13.00 14.04
N LYS A 163 -1.48 -13.63 15.16
CA LYS A 163 -0.56 -13.97 16.26
C LYS A 163 0.05 -15.37 16.06
#